data_25937954e15bcd90dc928976d6caa17c
#
_entry.id   25937954e15bcd90dc928976d6caa17c
#
_cell.length_a   1.000
_cell.length_b   1.000
_cell.length_c   1.000
_cell.angle_alpha   90.00
_cell.angle_beta   90.00
_cell.angle_gamma   90.00
#
_symmetry.space_group_name_H-M   'P 1'
#
loop_
_entity.id
_entity.type
_entity.pdbx_description
1 polymer ?
#
loop_
_entity_poly.entity_id
_entity_poly.type
_entity_poly.pdbx_seq_one_letter_code
_entity_poly.pdbx_strand_id
1 'polypeptide(L)'
;LHDPMTQSLLGSAAAAEALFNVPDPGQLQRVPLDGLEQANRDLGLALAQDEIDYLRERFAALGRDPADVELMMFAQANSEHCRHKIFNASWTIDGKPQARSLFRMIKHTHQQTPQHTLSAYSDNAAVVEGVSAARYRPDPATGEYRSEAVLPSAFAIKVETHNHPTAIAPFPGAATGAGGEIRDEGATGRGGKPKAGLTGFSVSHLRIPTLPQPWEAPRALNPRMAPALDIMLDGPLGGAAFNNEFGRPNLLGYFRSFELAEG
;
A
#
# COMPACT_ATOMS: atom_id res chain seq x y z
N LEU A 1 -25.99 -10.84 16.91
CA LEU A 1 -24.68 -10.20 16.75
C LEU A 1 -23.70 -11.25 16.24
N HIS A 2 -23.09 -11.04 15.10
CA HIS A 2 -22.09 -11.90 14.49
C HIS A 2 -21.06 -11.03 13.77
N ASP A 3 -19.88 -11.58 13.55
CA ASP A 3 -18.84 -10.94 12.75
C ASP A 3 -19.17 -11.16 11.25
N PRO A 4 -19.50 -10.10 10.48
CA PRO A 4 -19.88 -10.25 9.07
C PRO A 4 -18.74 -10.72 8.17
N MET A 5 -17.47 -10.64 8.62
CA MET A 5 -16.30 -11.07 7.85
C MET A 5 -16.01 -12.57 7.97
N THR A 6 -16.30 -13.14 9.14
CA THR A 6 -15.91 -14.53 9.47
C THR A 6 -17.08 -15.43 9.86
N GLN A 7 -18.26 -14.85 10.06
CA GLN A 7 -19.44 -15.58 10.53
C GLN A 7 -20.64 -15.27 9.64
N SER A 8 -21.49 -16.28 9.46
CA SER A 8 -22.76 -16.14 8.74
C SER A 8 -23.93 -16.57 9.64
N LEU A 9 -25.01 -15.79 9.61
CA LEU A 9 -26.25 -16.18 10.29
C LEU A 9 -27.06 -17.10 9.40
N LEU A 10 -27.27 -18.31 9.83
CA LEU A 10 -28.05 -19.32 9.11
C LEU A 10 -29.44 -19.46 9.73
N GLY A 11 -30.48 -19.44 8.92
CA GLY A 11 -31.86 -19.55 9.38
C GLY A 11 -32.26 -20.98 9.84
N SER A 12 -31.47 -21.99 9.49
CA SER A 12 -31.69 -23.39 9.88
C SER A 12 -30.39 -24.21 9.79
N ALA A 13 -30.34 -25.36 10.44
CA ALA A 13 -29.25 -26.32 10.32
C ALA A 13 -29.08 -26.83 8.87
N ALA A 14 -30.17 -27.01 8.14
CA ALA A 14 -30.14 -27.43 6.73
C ALA A 14 -29.47 -26.39 5.82
N ALA A 15 -29.55 -25.09 6.15
CA ALA A 15 -28.87 -24.04 5.41
C ALA A 15 -27.33 -24.13 5.53
N ALA A 16 -26.84 -24.86 6.54
CA ALA A 16 -25.40 -25.06 6.70
C ALA A 16 -24.80 -25.95 5.61
N GLU A 17 -25.58 -26.78 4.93
CA GLU A 17 -25.12 -27.58 3.79
C GLU A 17 -24.55 -26.73 2.67
N ALA A 18 -25.11 -25.51 2.46
CA ALA A 18 -24.62 -24.59 1.45
C ALA A 18 -23.19 -24.09 1.68
N LEU A 19 -22.70 -24.11 2.94
CA LEU A 19 -21.31 -23.73 3.28
C LEU A 19 -20.28 -24.74 2.77
N PHE A 20 -20.71 -25.96 2.47
CA PHE A 20 -19.85 -27.04 1.98
C PHE A 20 -19.97 -27.24 0.46
N ASN A 21 -20.78 -26.42 -0.20
CA ASN A 21 -20.84 -26.43 -1.65
C ASN A 21 -19.55 -25.87 -2.22
N VAL A 22 -18.77 -26.73 -2.84
CA VAL A 22 -17.60 -26.29 -3.62
C VAL A 22 -18.12 -25.97 -5.02
N PRO A 23 -18.03 -24.71 -5.47
CA PRO A 23 -18.41 -24.38 -6.83
C PRO A 23 -17.53 -25.15 -7.82
N ASP A 24 -18.11 -25.55 -8.95
CA ASP A 24 -17.32 -26.16 -10.01
C ASP A 24 -16.13 -25.25 -10.36
N PRO A 25 -14.91 -25.81 -10.43
CA PRO A 25 -13.76 -25.01 -10.80
C PRO A 25 -13.97 -24.45 -12.21
N GLY A 26 -13.86 -23.14 -12.35
CA GLY A 26 -13.91 -22.50 -13.65
C GLY A 26 -12.85 -23.07 -14.59
N GLN A 27 -13.14 -23.10 -15.88
CA GLN A 27 -12.15 -23.52 -16.87
C GLN A 27 -11.11 -22.40 -17.05
N LEU A 28 -9.83 -22.78 -17.09
CA LEU A 28 -8.77 -21.85 -17.45
C LEU A 28 -8.96 -21.38 -18.90
N GLN A 29 -9.02 -20.08 -19.07
CA GLN A 29 -9.07 -19.49 -20.41
C GLN A 29 -7.66 -19.41 -20.98
N ARG A 30 -7.45 -19.99 -22.16
CA ARG A 30 -6.19 -19.87 -22.88
C ARG A 30 -6.26 -18.65 -23.80
N VAL A 31 -5.19 -17.86 -23.75
CA VAL A 31 -5.06 -16.65 -24.57
C VAL A 31 -4.06 -16.95 -25.68
N PRO A 32 -4.50 -16.94 -26.95
CA PRO A 32 -3.58 -17.13 -28.08
C PRO A 32 -2.42 -16.10 -28.06
N LEU A 33 -1.24 -16.52 -28.52
CA LEU A 33 -0.05 -15.65 -28.50
C LEU A 33 -0.21 -14.36 -29.33
N ASP A 34 -1.03 -14.39 -30.34
CA ASP A 34 -1.40 -13.21 -31.15
C ASP A 34 -2.49 -12.34 -30.51
N GLY A 35 -3.14 -12.84 -29.45
CA GLY A 35 -4.17 -12.13 -28.68
C GLY A 35 -3.65 -11.45 -27.41
N LEU A 36 -2.36 -11.46 -27.12
CA LEU A 36 -1.80 -10.94 -25.86
C LEU A 36 -2.05 -9.44 -25.66
N GLU A 37 -1.96 -8.63 -26.71
CA GLU A 37 -2.24 -7.18 -26.61
C GLU A 37 -3.70 -6.90 -26.28
N GLN A 38 -4.62 -7.69 -26.84
CA GLN A 38 -6.03 -7.56 -26.50
C GLN A 38 -6.29 -8.00 -25.07
N ALA A 39 -5.74 -9.13 -24.65
CA ALA A 39 -5.84 -9.61 -23.26
C ALA A 39 -5.25 -8.62 -22.26
N ASN A 40 -4.14 -7.95 -22.60
CA ASN A 40 -3.56 -6.88 -21.78
C ASN A 40 -4.56 -5.76 -21.49
N ARG A 41 -5.36 -5.37 -22.51
CA ARG A 41 -6.42 -4.36 -22.34
C ARG A 41 -7.63 -4.89 -21.56
N ASP A 42 -8.13 -6.05 -21.96
CA ASP A 42 -9.39 -6.61 -21.43
C ASP A 42 -9.25 -7.03 -19.96
N LEU A 43 -8.10 -7.57 -19.57
CA LEU A 43 -7.79 -7.99 -18.21
C LEU A 43 -7.15 -6.86 -17.37
N GLY A 44 -6.84 -5.70 -17.96
CA GLY A 44 -6.23 -4.58 -17.25
C GLY A 44 -4.83 -4.89 -16.70
N LEU A 45 -4.01 -5.64 -17.44
CA LEU A 45 -2.71 -6.13 -16.95
C LEU A 45 -1.63 -5.05 -16.88
N ALA A 46 -1.79 -3.96 -17.61
CA ALA A 46 -0.85 -2.84 -17.67
C ALA A 46 0.59 -3.26 -18.05
N LEU A 47 0.72 -4.25 -18.95
CA LEU A 47 2.00 -4.71 -19.45
C LEU A 47 2.55 -3.76 -20.51
N ALA A 48 3.86 -3.51 -20.48
CA ALA A 48 4.58 -2.82 -21.52
C ALA A 48 4.84 -3.74 -22.73
N GLN A 49 5.19 -3.17 -23.89
CA GLN A 49 5.37 -3.95 -25.11
C GLN A 49 6.48 -5.00 -24.99
N ASP A 50 7.59 -4.67 -24.36
CA ASP A 50 8.70 -5.57 -24.10
C ASP A 50 8.30 -6.76 -23.19
N GLU A 51 7.38 -6.54 -22.26
CA GLU A 51 6.83 -7.59 -21.39
C GLU A 51 5.89 -8.53 -22.19
N ILE A 52 5.09 -7.97 -23.09
CA ILE A 52 4.24 -8.76 -23.99
C ILE A 52 5.11 -9.61 -24.95
N ASP A 53 6.15 -9.02 -25.51
CA ASP A 53 7.07 -9.72 -26.41
C ASP A 53 7.83 -10.85 -25.68
N TYR A 54 8.24 -10.59 -24.43
CA TYR A 54 8.83 -11.60 -23.57
C TYR A 54 7.87 -12.77 -23.31
N LEU A 55 6.62 -12.50 -22.96
CA LEU A 55 5.61 -13.54 -22.75
C LEU A 55 5.38 -14.35 -24.02
N ARG A 56 5.27 -13.69 -25.17
CA ARG A 56 5.11 -14.35 -26.48
C ARG A 56 6.25 -15.32 -26.76
N GLU A 57 7.49 -14.86 -26.59
CA GLU A 57 8.68 -15.69 -26.79
C GLU A 57 8.69 -16.91 -25.84
N ARG A 58 8.41 -16.69 -24.56
CA ARG A 58 8.48 -17.75 -23.54
C ARG A 58 7.39 -18.81 -23.73
N PHE A 59 6.16 -18.40 -24.01
CA PHE A 59 5.07 -19.34 -24.21
C PHE A 59 5.17 -20.04 -25.57
N ALA A 60 5.71 -19.39 -26.60
CA ALA A 60 6.06 -20.06 -27.85
C ALA A 60 7.11 -21.16 -27.62
N ALA A 61 8.15 -20.89 -26.85
CA ALA A 61 9.17 -21.90 -26.49
C ALA A 61 8.59 -23.06 -25.64
N LEU A 62 7.55 -22.80 -24.83
CA LEU A 62 6.82 -23.84 -24.11
C LEU A 62 5.85 -24.64 -24.97
N GLY A 63 5.63 -24.25 -26.24
CA GLY A 63 4.73 -24.90 -27.18
C GLY A 63 3.25 -24.84 -26.75
N ARG A 64 2.86 -23.83 -26.00
CA ARG A 64 1.47 -23.65 -25.55
C ARG A 64 1.10 -22.18 -25.34
N ASP A 65 -0.17 -21.89 -25.36
CA ASP A 65 -0.72 -20.59 -24.99
C ASP A 65 -0.72 -20.39 -23.45
N PRO A 66 -0.54 -19.15 -22.96
CA PRO A 66 -0.70 -18.82 -21.56
C PRO A 66 -2.17 -18.93 -21.11
N ALA A 67 -2.38 -19.27 -19.85
CA ALA A 67 -3.68 -19.09 -19.23
C ALA A 67 -3.86 -17.65 -18.73
N ASP A 68 -5.10 -17.20 -18.61
CA ASP A 68 -5.47 -15.90 -18.04
C ASP A 68 -4.83 -15.66 -16.67
N VAL A 69 -4.87 -16.67 -15.79
CA VAL A 69 -4.25 -16.60 -14.45
C VAL A 69 -2.72 -16.45 -14.54
N GLU A 70 -2.06 -17.08 -15.50
CA GLU A 70 -0.61 -16.94 -15.69
C GLU A 70 -0.25 -15.53 -16.12
N LEU A 71 -1.05 -14.92 -16.98
CA LEU A 71 -0.90 -13.51 -17.39
C LEU A 71 -1.11 -12.56 -16.20
N MET A 72 -2.14 -12.80 -15.40
CA MET A 72 -2.40 -12.00 -14.19
C MET A 72 -1.28 -12.13 -13.16
N MET A 73 -0.77 -13.33 -12.92
CA MET A 73 0.36 -13.56 -12.00
C MET A 73 1.62 -12.82 -12.48
N PHE A 74 1.91 -12.91 -13.78
CA PHE A 74 3.05 -12.19 -14.36
C PHE A 74 2.89 -10.68 -14.23
N ALA A 75 1.71 -10.15 -14.54
CA ALA A 75 1.40 -8.73 -14.43
C ALA A 75 1.54 -8.23 -12.97
N GLN A 76 1.07 -8.99 -12.00
CA GLN A 76 1.22 -8.64 -10.58
C GLN A 76 2.70 -8.65 -10.15
N ALA A 77 3.45 -9.68 -10.52
CA ALA A 77 4.88 -9.77 -10.20
C ALA A 77 5.72 -8.64 -10.84
N ASN A 78 5.30 -8.13 -12.00
CA ASN A 78 5.94 -7.03 -12.71
C ASN A 78 5.26 -5.67 -12.51
N SER A 79 4.31 -5.56 -11.59
CA SER A 79 3.61 -4.29 -11.33
C SER A 79 4.55 -3.21 -10.77
N GLU A 80 4.13 -1.96 -10.87
CA GLU A 80 4.86 -0.83 -10.27
C GLU A 80 5.07 -1.03 -8.77
N HIS A 81 4.08 -1.61 -8.08
CA HIS A 81 4.16 -1.96 -6.66
C HIS A 81 5.37 -2.86 -6.35
N CYS A 82 5.62 -3.90 -7.17
CA CYS A 82 6.70 -4.85 -6.93
C CYS A 82 8.05 -4.40 -7.52
N ARG A 83 8.03 -3.76 -8.69
CA ARG A 83 9.23 -3.48 -9.49
C ARG A 83 9.64 -2.02 -9.54
N HIS A 84 8.78 -1.08 -9.17
CA HIS A 84 9.03 0.36 -9.28
C HIS A 84 9.50 0.77 -10.69
N LYS A 85 8.85 0.25 -11.73
CA LYS A 85 9.27 0.45 -13.14
C LYS A 85 9.33 1.92 -13.52
N ILE A 86 8.31 2.70 -13.17
CA ILE A 86 8.22 4.13 -13.45
C ILE A 86 9.28 4.90 -12.64
N PHE A 87 9.41 4.63 -11.34
CA PHE A 87 10.38 5.30 -10.49
C PHE A 87 11.83 4.99 -10.85
N ASN A 88 12.10 3.81 -11.42
CA ASN A 88 13.43 3.42 -11.89
C ASN A 88 13.68 3.72 -13.38
N ALA A 89 12.66 4.11 -14.14
CA ALA A 89 12.78 4.34 -15.56
C ALA A 89 13.75 5.49 -15.91
N SER A 90 14.35 5.41 -17.09
CA SER A 90 14.98 6.54 -17.75
C SER A 90 13.88 7.46 -18.29
N TRP A 91 14.10 8.75 -18.26
CA TRP A 91 13.13 9.71 -18.75
C TRP A 91 13.80 10.86 -19.50
N THR A 92 13.01 11.51 -20.34
CA THR A 92 13.45 12.59 -21.23
C THR A 92 12.46 13.74 -21.12
N ILE A 93 12.94 14.97 -20.88
CA ILE A 93 12.13 16.18 -20.90
C ILE A 93 12.54 17.00 -22.12
N ASP A 94 11.59 17.34 -22.97
CA ASP A 94 11.82 18.16 -24.19
C ASP A 94 13.01 17.67 -25.02
N GLY A 95 13.10 16.36 -25.23
CA GLY A 95 14.16 15.70 -25.97
C GLY A 95 15.51 15.57 -25.24
N LYS A 96 15.61 16.02 -23.98
CA LYS A 96 16.84 15.96 -23.18
C LYS A 96 16.76 14.79 -22.17
N PRO A 97 17.64 13.77 -22.30
CA PRO A 97 17.70 12.68 -21.32
C PRO A 97 18.04 13.24 -19.92
N GLN A 98 17.35 12.74 -18.91
CA GLN A 98 17.64 13.08 -17.53
C GLN A 98 18.68 12.14 -16.93
N ALA A 99 19.60 12.71 -16.14
CA ALA A 99 20.74 11.95 -15.59
C ALA A 99 20.35 10.95 -14.50
N ARG A 100 19.19 11.13 -13.87
CA ARG A 100 18.74 10.30 -12.73
C ARG A 100 17.30 9.91 -12.92
N SER A 101 16.98 8.64 -12.58
CA SER A 101 15.60 8.22 -12.36
C SER A 101 15.00 8.92 -11.14
N LEU A 102 13.66 8.91 -11.01
CA LEU A 102 12.98 9.47 -9.84
C LEU A 102 13.49 8.85 -8.53
N PHE A 103 13.68 7.53 -8.52
CA PHE A 103 14.20 6.83 -7.35
C PHE A 103 15.64 7.23 -6.99
N ARG A 104 16.49 7.46 -8.00
CA ARG A 104 17.85 7.98 -7.78
C ARG A 104 17.85 9.40 -7.25
N MET A 105 16.86 10.23 -7.59
CA MET A 105 16.70 11.57 -7.02
C MET A 105 16.39 11.50 -5.53
N ILE A 106 15.48 10.60 -5.13
CA ILE A 106 15.13 10.37 -3.72
C ILE A 106 16.38 9.92 -2.94
N LYS A 107 17.09 8.90 -3.44
CA LYS A 107 18.33 8.42 -2.81
C LYS A 107 19.43 9.47 -2.74
N HIS A 108 19.48 10.37 -3.72
CA HIS A 108 20.47 11.45 -3.74
C HIS A 108 20.31 12.41 -2.56
N THR A 109 19.09 12.69 -2.14
CA THR A 109 18.83 13.51 -0.95
C THR A 109 19.52 12.90 0.29
N HIS A 110 19.34 11.61 0.51
CA HIS A 110 20.01 10.91 1.60
C HIS A 110 21.55 10.91 1.44
N GLN A 111 22.07 10.73 0.22
CA GLN A 111 23.52 10.77 -0.04
C GLN A 111 24.15 12.13 0.29
N GLN A 112 23.40 13.23 0.11
CA GLN A 112 23.88 14.58 0.42
C GLN A 112 23.80 14.90 1.92
N THR A 113 22.84 14.33 2.64
CA THR A 113 22.58 14.59 4.06
C THR A 113 22.36 13.28 4.81
N PRO A 114 23.38 12.41 4.94
CA PRO A 114 23.24 11.12 5.62
C PRO A 114 23.25 11.21 7.15
N GLN A 115 23.52 12.40 7.71
CA GLN A 115 23.66 12.60 9.15
C GLN A 115 22.41 12.13 9.88
N HIS A 116 22.60 11.52 11.03
CA HIS A 116 21.54 10.98 11.89
C HIS A 116 20.73 9.80 11.29
N THR A 117 21.08 9.34 10.08
CA THR A 117 20.48 8.13 9.51
C THR A 117 21.41 6.94 9.76
N LEU A 118 20.95 5.98 10.55
CA LEU A 118 21.72 4.77 10.87
C LEU A 118 21.56 3.69 9.79
N SER A 119 20.39 3.60 9.20
CA SER A 119 20.09 2.66 8.11
C SER A 119 18.98 3.21 7.21
N ALA A 120 19.17 3.12 5.89
CA ALA A 120 18.17 3.45 4.90
C ALA A 120 18.35 2.59 3.64
N TYR A 121 17.26 2.27 2.94
CA TYR A 121 17.20 1.51 1.68
C TYR A 121 17.79 0.09 1.74
N SER A 122 17.91 -0.49 2.91
CA SER A 122 18.46 -1.85 3.13
C SER A 122 17.49 -2.81 3.77
N ASP A 123 16.38 -2.31 4.32
CA ASP A 123 15.36 -3.10 5.00
C ASP A 123 13.98 -2.44 4.83
N ASN A 124 12.94 -3.04 5.42
CA ASN A 124 11.55 -2.59 5.35
C ASN A 124 11.28 -1.28 6.10
N ALA A 125 12.20 -0.81 6.92
CA ALA A 125 12.15 0.49 7.59
C ALA A 125 13.52 1.17 7.58
N ALA A 126 13.53 2.50 7.63
CA ALA A 126 14.72 3.25 7.93
C ALA A 126 14.92 3.34 9.45
N VAL A 127 16.15 3.50 9.88
CA VAL A 127 16.52 3.70 11.29
C VAL A 127 17.28 5.02 11.42
N VAL A 128 16.82 5.87 12.33
CA VAL A 128 17.44 7.16 12.61
C VAL A 128 17.82 7.29 14.08
N GLU A 129 18.80 8.14 14.36
CA GLU A 129 19.22 8.47 15.72
C GLU A 129 18.05 9.12 16.47
N GLY A 130 17.83 8.66 17.69
CA GLY A 130 16.93 9.29 18.66
C GLY A 130 17.70 10.03 19.75
N VAL A 131 16.96 10.50 20.73
CA VAL A 131 17.54 11.13 21.91
C VAL A 131 18.14 10.10 22.86
N SER A 132 19.17 10.46 23.62
CA SER A 132 19.65 9.64 24.74
C SER A 132 18.62 9.64 25.84
N ALA A 133 18.15 8.47 26.24
CA ALA A 133 17.08 8.32 27.25
C ALA A 133 17.27 7.04 28.07
N ALA A 134 16.78 7.07 29.29
CA ALA A 134 16.57 5.87 30.09
C ALA A 134 15.22 5.23 29.72
N ARG A 135 15.19 3.91 29.60
CA ARG A 135 13.96 3.15 29.40
C ARG A 135 13.52 2.52 30.71
N TYR A 136 12.24 2.58 30.99
CA TYR A 136 11.62 1.89 32.12
C TYR A 136 11.00 0.59 31.62
N ARG A 137 11.59 -0.53 32.00
CA ARG A 137 11.14 -1.86 31.56
C ARG A 137 11.49 -2.94 32.59
N PRO A 138 10.83 -4.13 32.50
CA PRO A 138 11.20 -5.24 33.38
C PRO A 138 12.61 -5.75 33.04
N ASP A 139 13.36 -6.02 34.08
CA ASP A 139 14.62 -6.75 33.98
C ASP A 139 14.33 -8.20 33.57
N PRO A 140 14.95 -8.72 32.49
CA PRO A 140 14.68 -10.06 32.00
C PRO A 140 14.96 -11.19 32.99
N ALA A 141 15.87 -10.98 33.96
CA ALA A 141 16.27 -11.98 34.93
C ALA A 141 15.35 -12.02 36.15
N THR A 142 14.87 -10.84 36.60
CA THR A 142 14.11 -10.73 37.87
C THR A 142 12.63 -10.40 37.67
N GLY A 143 12.24 -9.90 36.48
CA GLY A 143 10.89 -9.38 36.22
C GLY A 143 10.58 -8.04 36.89
N GLU A 144 11.50 -7.47 37.67
CA GLU A 144 11.29 -6.19 38.34
C GLU A 144 11.42 -5.03 37.35
N TYR A 145 10.48 -4.10 37.39
CA TYR A 145 10.53 -2.88 36.60
C TYR A 145 11.57 -1.91 37.19
N ARG A 146 12.50 -1.51 36.35
CA ARG A 146 13.54 -0.52 36.71
C ARG A 146 13.89 0.38 35.52
N SER A 147 14.41 1.57 35.85
CA SER A 147 15.03 2.42 34.84
C SER A 147 16.41 1.89 34.46
N GLU A 148 16.67 1.79 33.18
CA GLU A 148 18.01 1.50 32.65
C GLU A 148 18.91 2.73 32.75
N ALA A 149 20.19 2.54 32.46
CA ALA A 149 21.11 3.65 32.25
C ALA A 149 20.65 4.48 31.04
N VAL A 150 20.95 5.78 31.07
CA VAL A 150 20.73 6.65 29.90
C VAL A 150 21.65 6.20 28.76
N LEU A 151 21.07 5.77 27.67
CA LEU A 151 21.79 5.28 26.48
C LEU A 151 21.29 6.01 25.24
N PRO A 152 22.15 6.11 24.19
CA PRO A 152 21.68 6.53 22.87
C PRO A 152 20.54 5.62 22.42
N SER A 153 19.49 6.22 21.90
CA SER A 153 18.37 5.48 21.34
C SER A 153 18.30 5.67 19.83
N ALA A 154 17.55 4.81 19.17
CA ALA A 154 17.21 4.92 17.77
C ALA A 154 15.71 4.62 17.62
N PHE A 155 15.11 5.09 16.52
CA PHE A 155 13.76 4.72 16.17
C PHE A 155 13.67 4.36 14.68
N ALA A 156 12.84 3.37 14.41
CA ALA A 156 12.51 2.98 13.04
C ALA A 156 11.41 3.88 12.49
N ILE A 157 11.48 4.15 11.20
CA ILE A 157 10.45 4.88 10.45
C ILE A 157 10.05 4.03 9.25
N LYS A 158 8.78 3.70 9.17
CA LYS A 158 8.16 3.05 8.02
C LYS A 158 7.03 3.93 7.50
N VAL A 159 6.98 4.10 6.19
CA VAL A 159 5.90 4.81 5.51
C VAL A 159 5.19 3.83 4.58
N GLU A 160 3.88 3.75 4.70
CA GLU A 160 3.03 2.93 3.85
C GLU A 160 2.10 3.81 3.04
N THR A 161 2.05 3.57 1.72
CA THR A 161 1.11 4.23 0.82
C THR A 161 -0.03 3.27 0.53
N HIS A 162 -1.24 3.60 0.99
CA HIS A 162 -2.41 2.74 0.83
C HIS A 162 -3.57 3.50 0.18
N ASN A 163 -3.31 4.09 -0.99
CA ASN A 163 -4.22 4.99 -1.69
C ASN A 163 -5.39 4.28 -2.35
N HIS A 164 -5.14 3.27 -3.19
CA HIS A 164 -6.18 2.61 -3.99
C HIS A 164 -7.26 1.93 -3.15
N PRO A 165 -6.93 1.05 -2.19
CA PRO A 165 -7.94 0.45 -1.33
C PRO A 165 -8.70 1.47 -0.48
N THR A 166 -8.03 2.52 0.01
CA THR A 166 -8.68 3.59 0.78
C THR A 166 -9.63 4.42 -0.09
N ALA A 167 -9.32 4.62 -1.36
CA ALA A 167 -10.21 5.31 -2.29
C ALA A 167 -11.47 4.52 -2.64
N ILE A 168 -11.43 3.18 -2.57
CA ILE A 168 -12.57 2.31 -2.88
C ILE A 168 -13.42 2.04 -1.63
N ALA A 169 -12.78 1.74 -0.51
CA ALA A 169 -13.42 1.42 0.77
C ALA A 169 -12.64 2.11 1.90
N PRO A 170 -12.97 3.37 2.24
CA PRO A 170 -12.14 4.25 3.08
C PRO A 170 -11.74 3.67 4.43
N PHE A 171 -12.71 3.16 5.20
CA PHE A 171 -12.42 2.61 6.53
C PHE A 171 -11.53 1.36 6.47
N PRO A 172 -11.92 0.26 5.78
CA PRO A 172 -11.07 -0.94 5.74
C PRO A 172 -9.77 -0.72 4.96
N GLY A 173 -9.78 0.15 3.95
CA GLY A 173 -8.59 0.49 3.19
C GLY A 173 -7.53 1.18 4.05
N ALA A 174 -7.91 2.20 4.81
CA ALA A 174 -7.00 2.89 5.72
C ALA A 174 -6.56 2.00 6.91
N ALA A 175 -7.46 1.16 7.41
CA ALA A 175 -7.12 0.16 8.43
C ALA A 175 -6.04 -0.81 7.93
N THR A 176 -6.19 -1.33 6.73
CA THR A 176 -5.20 -2.23 6.11
C THR A 176 -3.85 -1.52 5.86
N GLY A 177 -3.88 -0.22 5.53
CA GLY A 177 -2.67 0.60 5.41
C GLY A 177 -1.89 0.67 6.72
N ALA A 178 -2.56 0.94 7.84
CA ALA A 178 -1.94 0.90 9.17
C ALA A 178 -1.39 -0.50 9.50
N GLY A 179 -2.11 -1.56 9.11
CA GLY A 179 -1.66 -2.94 9.27
C GLY A 179 -0.40 -3.26 8.47
N GLY A 180 -0.30 -2.77 7.24
CA GLY A 180 0.87 -2.92 6.38
C GLY A 180 2.11 -2.24 6.96
N GLU A 181 1.95 -1.05 7.50
CA GLU A 181 3.01 -0.31 8.18
C GLU A 181 3.54 -1.10 9.39
N ILE A 182 2.66 -1.60 10.25
CA ILE A 182 3.02 -2.38 11.44
C ILE A 182 3.72 -3.68 11.05
N ARG A 183 3.22 -4.36 10.01
CA ARG A 183 3.80 -5.61 9.51
C ARG A 183 5.24 -5.41 9.06
N ASP A 184 5.50 -4.38 8.29
CA ASP A 184 6.83 -4.11 7.74
C ASP A 184 7.81 -3.66 8.84
N GLU A 185 7.37 -2.82 9.78
CA GLU A 185 8.19 -2.44 10.93
C GLU A 185 8.52 -3.68 11.80
N GLY A 186 7.53 -4.57 12.01
CA GLY A 186 7.74 -5.82 12.73
C GLY A 186 8.68 -6.81 12.03
N ALA A 187 8.81 -6.72 10.70
CA ALA A 187 9.68 -7.59 9.91
C ALA A 187 11.16 -7.15 9.88
N THR A 188 11.50 -5.98 10.43
CA THR A 188 12.89 -5.46 10.45
C THR A 188 13.83 -6.21 11.39
N GLY A 189 13.45 -7.37 11.91
CA GLY A 189 14.25 -8.20 12.79
C GLY A 189 14.02 -7.92 14.27
N ARG A 190 15.05 -8.09 15.09
CA ARG A 190 14.92 -7.99 16.54
C ARG A 190 14.98 -6.55 17.05
N GLY A 191 14.06 -6.20 17.94
CA GLY A 191 14.04 -4.93 18.65
C GLY A 191 13.08 -3.89 18.13
N GLY A 192 12.53 -4.04 16.92
CA GLY A 192 11.46 -3.20 16.41
C GLY A 192 10.17 -3.37 17.23
N LYS A 193 9.56 -2.26 17.63
CA LYS A 193 8.28 -2.24 18.34
C LYS A 193 7.43 -1.09 17.82
N PRO A 194 6.30 -1.36 17.17
CA PRO A 194 5.39 -0.33 16.70
C PRO A 194 4.93 0.55 17.88
N LYS A 195 5.29 1.82 17.90
CA LYS A 195 5.07 2.72 19.02
C LYS A 195 4.03 3.79 18.75
N ALA A 196 3.97 4.31 17.54
CA ALA A 196 3.01 5.31 17.15
C ALA A 196 2.78 5.25 15.64
N GLY A 197 1.54 5.49 15.21
CA GLY A 197 1.16 5.71 13.82
C GLY A 197 0.96 7.19 13.53
N LEU A 198 1.30 7.60 12.32
CA LEU A 198 0.98 8.90 11.75
C LEU A 198 0.12 8.66 10.52
N THR A 199 -0.94 9.44 10.36
CA THR A 199 -1.84 9.30 9.22
C THR A 199 -1.91 10.60 8.45
N GLY A 200 -1.67 10.55 7.14
CA GLY A 200 -1.77 11.71 6.25
C GLY A 200 -2.66 11.42 5.05
N PHE A 201 -3.48 12.39 4.65
CA PHE A 201 -4.40 12.26 3.52
C PHE A 201 -4.20 13.38 2.51
N SER A 202 -4.06 12.98 1.25
CA SER A 202 -4.18 13.86 0.09
C SER A 202 -5.37 13.37 -0.74
N VAL A 203 -6.40 14.20 -0.89
CA VAL A 203 -7.64 13.86 -1.57
C VAL A 203 -8.04 14.94 -2.57
N SER A 204 -9.03 14.68 -3.42
CA SER A 204 -9.71 15.70 -4.20
C SER A 204 -10.41 16.71 -3.30
N HIS A 205 -10.94 17.79 -3.88
CA HIS A 205 -11.74 18.75 -3.12
C HIS A 205 -12.96 18.08 -2.47
N LEU A 206 -13.25 18.46 -1.23
CA LEU A 206 -14.24 17.78 -0.39
C LEU A 206 -15.68 17.96 -0.88
N ARG A 207 -15.98 19.09 -1.53
CA ARG A 207 -17.33 19.44 -2.01
C ARG A 207 -18.38 19.22 -0.93
N ILE A 208 -18.13 19.84 0.25
CA ILE A 208 -19.05 19.74 1.39
C ILE A 208 -20.39 20.37 0.99
N PRO A 209 -21.53 19.63 1.02
CA PRO A 209 -22.80 20.11 0.46
C PRO A 209 -23.30 21.43 1.06
N THR A 210 -23.01 21.67 2.35
CA THR A 210 -23.45 22.87 3.08
C THR A 210 -22.40 23.98 3.09
N LEU A 211 -21.22 23.75 2.51
CA LEU A 211 -20.12 24.71 2.53
C LEU A 211 -19.31 24.67 1.22
N PRO A 212 -19.94 24.98 0.07
CA PRO A 212 -19.23 24.98 -1.22
C PRO A 212 -18.13 26.04 -1.24
N GLN A 213 -16.99 25.71 -1.85
CA GLN A 213 -15.85 26.60 -1.96
C GLN A 213 -15.73 27.18 -3.38
N PRO A 214 -15.24 28.41 -3.55
CA PRO A 214 -15.17 29.05 -4.86
C PRO A 214 -14.22 28.38 -5.88
N TRP A 215 -13.32 27.53 -5.41
CA TRP A 215 -12.39 26.78 -6.27
C TRP A 215 -12.89 25.36 -6.62
N GLU A 216 -14.02 24.93 -6.09
CA GLU A 216 -14.60 23.60 -6.33
C GLU A 216 -15.44 23.60 -7.61
N ALA A 217 -14.82 23.26 -8.73
CA ALA A 217 -15.56 23.05 -9.97
C ALA A 217 -16.30 21.70 -9.97
N PRO A 218 -17.46 21.60 -10.65
CA PRO A 218 -18.11 20.32 -10.89
C PRO A 218 -17.16 19.37 -11.64
N ARG A 219 -17.03 18.15 -11.14
CA ARG A 219 -16.20 17.12 -11.76
C ARG A 219 -16.87 15.76 -11.64
N ALA A 220 -16.87 15.01 -12.73
CA ALA A 220 -17.25 13.60 -12.68
C ALA A 220 -16.15 12.81 -11.97
N LEU A 221 -16.52 12.07 -10.94
CA LEU A 221 -15.64 11.14 -10.23
C LEU A 221 -15.76 9.75 -10.86
N ASN A 222 -14.70 8.96 -10.73
CA ASN A 222 -14.78 7.55 -11.06
C ASN A 222 -15.83 6.88 -10.15
N PRO A 223 -16.86 6.21 -10.71
CA PRO A 223 -17.97 5.65 -9.92
C PRO A 223 -17.52 4.54 -8.95
N ARG A 224 -16.31 4.01 -9.12
CA ARG A 224 -15.72 3.01 -8.21
C ARG A 224 -14.98 3.62 -7.02
N MET A 225 -14.82 4.93 -7.00
CA MET A 225 -14.11 5.63 -5.93
C MET A 225 -15.11 6.32 -5.00
N ALA A 226 -14.85 6.26 -3.71
CA ALA A 226 -15.58 7.05 -2.72
C ALA A 226 -15.32 8.56 -2.91
N PRO A 227 -16.32 9.42 -2.66
CA PRO A 227 -16.10 10.87 -2.62
C PRO A 227 -15.01 11.25 -1.60
N ALA A 228 -14.28 12.32 -1.88
CA ALA A 228 -13.22 12.79 -0.99
C ALA A 228 -13.70 13.09 0.44
N LEU A 229 -14.94 13.56 0.58
CA LEU A 229 -15.56 13.78 1.89
C LEU A 229 -15.71 12.46 2.66
N ASP A 230 -16.21 11.40 2.03
CA ASP A 230 -16.38 10.09 2.66
C ASP A 230 -15.03 9.48 3.05
N ILE A 231 -14.01 9.64 2.18
CA ILE A 231 -12.65 9.21 2.50
C ILE A 231 -12.15 9.92 3.77
N MET A 232 -12.42 11.21 3.92
CA MET A 232 -11.96 11.97 5.09
C MET A 232 -12.79 11.74 6.34
N LEU A 233 -14.04 11.31 6.21
CA LEU A 233 -14.88 10.91 7.36
C LEU A 233 -14.48 9.52 7.88
N ASP A 234 -14.26 8.57 7.01
CA ASP A 234 -14.09 7.16 7.37
C ASP A 234 -12.61 6.70 7.42
N GLY A 235 -11.77 7.21 6.54
CA GLY A 235 -10.38 6.80 6.44
C GLY A 235 -9.57 7.00 7.73
N PRO A 236 -9.60 8.20 8.35
CA PRO A 236 -8.92 8.42 9.63
C PRO A 236 -9.41 7.50 10.74
N LEU A 237 -10.71 7.18 10.76
CA LEU A 237 -11.29 6.26 11.74
C LEU A 237 -10.79 4.83 11.53
N GLY A 238 -10.67 4.39 10.26
CA GLY A 238 -10.13 3.08 9.92
C GLY A 238 -8.68 2.90 10.38
N GLY A 239 -7.83 3.87 10.08
CA GLY A 239 -6.44 3.87 10.55
C GLY A 239 -6.33 3.88 12.08
N ALA A 240 -7.15 4.71 12.76
CA ALA A 240 -7.18 4.79 14.21
C ALA A 240 -7.65 3.47 14.84
N ALA A 241 -8.71 2.85 14.30
CA ALA A 241 -9.25 1.59 14.80
C ALA A 241 -8.19 0.48 14.75
N PHE A 242 -7.47 0.33 13.64
CA PHE A 242 -6.42 -0.69 13.52
C PHE A 242 -5.26 -0.43 14.49
N ASN A 243 -4.82 0.82 14.65
CA ASN A 243 -3.79 1.17 15.61
C ASN A 243 -4.24 0.85 17.04
N ASN A 244 -5.52 1.06 17.37
CA ASN A 244 -6.07 0.76 18.69
C ASN A 244 -6.01 -0.73 19.05
N GLU A 245 -6.13 -1.64 18.06
CA GLU A 245 -5.95 -3.08 18.30
C GLU A 245 -4.56 -3.41 18.84
N PHE A 246 -3.57 -2.62 18.52
CA PHE A 246 -2.19 -2.78 18.98
C PHE A 246 -1.85 -1.89 20.20
N GLY A 247 -2.83 -1.18 20.78
CA GLY A 247 -2.58 -0.26 21.89
C GLY A 247 -1.62 0.88 21.53
N ARG A 248 -1.62 1.30 20.27
CA ARG A 248 -0.68 2.22 19.65
C ARG A 248 -1.40 3.54 19.34
N PRO A 249 -0.90 4.69 19.78
CA PRO A 249 -1.51 5.97 19.41
C PRO A 249 -1.42 6.18 17.89
N ASN A 250 -2.52 6.64 17.30
CA ASN A 250 -2.57 7.09 15.93
C ASN A 250 -2.60 8.63 15.91
N LEU A 251 -1.50 9.23 15.50
CA LEU A 251 -1.35 10.68 15.43
C LEU A 251 -1.75 11.17 14.04
N LEU A 252 -2.47 12.27 13.97
CA LEU A 252 -2.78 12.92 12.70
C LEU A 252 -1.49 13.54 12.13
N GLY A 253 -1.13 13.15 10.92
CA GLY A 253 0.03 13.71 10.22
C GLY A 253 -0.32 14.98 9.46
N TYR A 254 -1.07 14.84 8.36
CA TYR A 254 -1.52 15.99 7.57
C TYR A 254 -2.82 15.68 6.82
N PHE A 255 -3.46 16.76 6.37
CA PHE A 255 -4.56 16.73 5.42
C PHE A 255 -4.34 17.79 4.35
N ARG A 256 -4.59 17.46 3.10
CA ARG A 256 -4.72 18.44 2.02
C ARG A 256 -5.69 17.97 0.96
N SER A 257 -6.36 18.93 0.30
CA SER A 257 -7.11 18.68 -0.92
C SER A 257 -6.40 19.34 -2.11
N PHE A 258 -6.41 18.67 -3.27
CA PHE A 258 -5.76 19.17 -4.47
C PHE A 258 -6.42 18.58 -5.72
N GLU A 259 -6.63 19.40 -6.73
CA GLU A 259 -7.02 19.00 -8.07
C GLU A 259 -6.22 19.79 -9.10
N LEU A 260 -5.74 19.10 -10.12
CA LEU A 260 -5.13 19.69 -11.30
C LEU A 260 -5.90 19.20 -12.53
N ALA A 261 -6.33 20.11 -13.38
CA ALA A 261 -6.82 19.78 -14.70
C ALA A 261 -5.71 20.11 -15.70
N GLU A 262 -5.28 19.11 -16.45
CA GLU A 262 -4.42 19.31 -17.62
C GLU A 262 -5.33 19.35 -18.84
N GLY A 263 -5.16 20.41 -19.65
CA GLY A 263 -5.96 20.68 -20.84
C GLY A 263 -5.66 19.77 -22.01
#